data_98893ff6fba44d758d21f9185210b7a8
#
_entry.id   98893ff6fba44d758d21f9185210b7a8
#
_cell.length_a   1.000
_cell.length_b   1.000
_cell.length_c   1.000
_cell.angle_alpha   90.00
_cell.angle_beta   90.00
_cell.angle_gamma   90.00
#
_symmetry.space_group_name_H-M   'P 1'
#
loop_
_entity.id
_entity.type
_entity.pdbx_description
1 polymer ?
#
loop_
_entity_poly.entity_id
_entity_poly.type
_entity_poly.pdbx_seq_one_letter_code
_entity_poly.pdbx_strand_id
1 'polypeptide(L)'
;MKAVILTKPTESTEVKIAEYPTPAVKPGWVLVRIKSFGMNHSEQILRKSEISAPYIQKPIIPGIECVGEIADASDTAFTAGQKVIAFMGGMGREFNGSYAEYALLPAHHVFAVDTNLSWDRLAAIPETYFTAWGSLFECLSLTSNDHLLVRGGTCALGYAAIQIAKALGCKVTATTHRESKMQLLTDCGADTALLDNDSLKGQVLGITKALELVGIKTLKDTLSCMEKGGIVCNTGNLGGVYT
;
A
#
# COMPACT_ATOMS: atom_id res chain seq x y z
N MET A 1 -19.40 -13.77 -12.59
CA MET A 1 -18.85 -12.45 -12.24
C MET A 1 -17.70 -12.08 -13.17
N LYS A 2 -17.51 -10.81 -13.42
CA LYS A 2 -16.35 -10.32 -14.17
C LYS A 2 -15.11 -10.29 -13.28
N ALA A 3 -13.97 -10.73 -13.82
CA ALA A 3 -12.69 -10.76 -13.12
C ALA A 3 -11.51 -10.66 -14.08
N VAL A 4 -10.34 -10.20 -13.56
CA VAL A 4 -9.04 -10.36 -14.22
C VAL A 4 -8.44 -11.66 -13.73
N ILE A 5 -8.02 -12.55 -14.66
CA ILE A 5 -7.51 -13.87 -14.35
C ILE A 5 -6.08 -14.00 -14.89
N LEU A 6 -5.15 -14.36 -14.02
CA LEU A 6 -3.77 -14.61 -14.39
C LEU A 6 -3.44 -16.12 -14.29
N THR A 7 -2.76 -16.64 -15.31
CA THR A 7 -2.29 -18.02 -15.37
C THR A 7 -0.78 -18.12 -15.65
N LYS A 8 -0.20 -17.05 -16.17
CA LYS A 8 1.20 -16.94 -16.60
C LYS A 8 1.63 -15.46 -16.57
N PRO A 9 2.93 -15.15 -16.68
CA PRO A 9 3.38 -13.80 -16.94
C PRO A 9 2.62 -13.16 -18.09
N THR A 10 2.11 -11.94 -17.87
CA THR A 10 1.18 -11.29 -18.80
C THR A 10 1.55 -9.81 -18.91
N GLU A 11 1.68 -9.28 -20.11
CA GLU A 11 1.91 -7.84 -20.30
C GLU A 11 0.65 -7.02 -19.95
N SER A 12 0.82 -5.75 -19.56
CA SER A 12 -0.30 -4.90 -19.14
C SER A 12 -1.35 -4.71 -20.24
N THR A 13 -0.92 -4.68 -21.49
CA THR A 13 -1.78 -4.57 -22.67
C THR A 13 -2.55 -5.84 -22.99
N GLU A 14 -2.15 -6.97 -22.42
CA GLU A 14 -2.78 -8.28 -22.62
C GLU A 14 -3.76 -8.66 -21.52
N VAL A 15 -3.81 -7.89 -20.44
CA VAL A 15 -4.75 -8.10 -19.33
C VAL A 15 -6.18 -7.93 -19.83
N LYS A 16 -7.02 -8.94 -19.59
CA LYS A 16 -8.42 -8.95 -20.02
C LYS A 16 -9.34 -9.26 -18.86
N ILE A 17 -10.52 -8.65 -18.92
CA ILE A 17 -11.65 -9.02 -18.03
C ILE A 17 -12.35 -10.21 -18.68
N ALA A 18 -12.60 -11.24 -17.90
CA ALA A 18 -13.29 -12.46 -18.32
C ALA A 18 -14.40 -12.84 -17.33
N GLU A 19 -15.31 -13.70 -17.77
CA GLU A 19 -16.29 -14.30 -16.87
C GLU A 19 -15.63 -15.38 -16.00
N TYR A 20 -15.94 -15.34 -14.71
CA TYR A 20 -15.46 -16.29 -13.71
C TYR A 20 -16.61 -16.67 -12.77
N PRO A 21 -16.70 -17.89 -12.29
CA PRO A 21 -17.72 -18.27 -11.32
C PRO A 21 -17.67 -17.40 -10.07
N THR A 22 -18.83 -16.93 -9.62
CA THR A 22 -18.92 -16.28 -8.30
C THR A 22 -18.62 -17.33 -7.24
N PRO A 23 -17.66 -17.10 -6.32
CA PRO A 23 -17.30 -18.13 -5.35
C PRO A 23 -18.44 -18.39 -4.36
N ALA A 24 -18.60 -19.65 -4.00
CA ALA A 24 -19.51 -20.04 -2.94
C ALA A 24 -18.88 -19.75 -1.57
N VAL A 25 -19.70 -19.24 -0.66
CA VAL A 25 -19.31 -18.99 0.73
C VAL A 25 -18.96 -20.29 1.45
N LYS A 26 -18.04 -20.21 2.40
CA LYS A 26 -17.64 -21.33 3.27
C LYS A 26 -17.44 -20.85 4.71
N PRO A 27 -17.50 -21.74 5.71
CA PRO A 27 -17.35 -21.38 7.12
C PRO A 27 -16.09 -20.56 7.41
N GLY A 28 -16.23 -19.49 8.21
CA GLY A 28 -15.16 -18.57 8.58
C GLY A 28 -14.74 -17.58 7.47
N TRP A 29 -15.43 -17.58 6.32
CA TRP A 29 -15.19 -16.70 5.19
C TRP A 29 -16.43 -15.88 4.89
N VAL A 30 -16.23 -14.70 4.30
CA VAL A 30 -17.32 -13.82 3.84
C VAL A 30 -17.18 -13.52 2.36
N LEU A 31 -18.31 -13.37 1.68
CA LEU A 31 -18.35 -12.89 0.30
C LEU A 31 -18.54 -11.37 0.32
N VAL A 32 -17.57 -10.64 -0.21
CA VAL A 32 -17.62 -9.19 -0.35
C VAL A 32 -17.98 -8.83 -1.79
N ARG A 33 -19.05 -8.03 -1.97
CA ARG A 33 -19.30 -7.33 -3.23
C ARG A 33 -18.40 -6.12 -3.30
N ILE A 34 -17.42 -6.15 -4.19
CA ILE A 34 -16.42 -5.10 -4.34
C ILE A 34 -17.06 -3.86 -4.98
N LYS A 35 -16.82 -2.71 -4.40
CA LYS A 35 -17.24 -1.40 -4.93
C LYS A 35 -16.06 -0.64 -5.53
N SER A 36 -14.88 -0.79 -4.93
CA SER A 36 -13.63 -0.22 -5.44
C SER A 36 -12.44 -0.95 -4.82
N PHE A 37 -11.26 -0.80 -5.41
CA PHE A 37 -10.00 -1.33 -4.88
C PHE A 37 -8.83 -0.45 -5.30
N GLY A 38 -7.76 -0.44 -4.50
CA GLY A 38 -6.49 0.16 -4.86
C GLY A 38 -5.70 -0.74 -5.82
N MET A 39 -4.82 -0.12 -6.60
CA MET A 39 -3.86 -0.81 -7.46
C MET A 39 -2.45 -0.54 -6.96
N ASN A 40 -1.72 -1.58 -6.60
CA ASN A 40 -0.42 -1.48 -5.97
C ASN A 40 0.70 -1.97 -6.91
N HIS A 41 1.94 -1.58 -6.62
CA HIS A 41 3.10 -2.07 -7.37
C HIS A 41 3.26 -3.60 -7.24
N SER A 42 2.77 -4.14 -6.15
CA SER A 42 2.71 -5.57 -5.83
C SER A 42 2.03 -6.40 -6.93
N GLU A 43 0.88 -5.94 -7.47
CA GLU A 43 0.20 -6.66 -8.55
C GLU A 43 0.96 -6.59 -9.87
N GLN A 44 1.76 -5.54 -10.09
CA GLN A 44 2.64 -5.50 -11.27
C GLN A 44 3.74 -6.56 -11.18
N ILE A 45 4.32 -6.76 -9.99
CA ILE A 45 5.32 -7.80 -9.74
C ILE A 45 4.67 -9.19 -9.93
N LEU A 46 3.50 -9.40 -9.32
CA LEU A 46 2.74 -10.64 -9.50
C LEU A 46 2.53 -10.95 -10.98
N ARG A 47 1.98 -10.00 -11.71
CA ARG A 47 1.63 -10.16 -13.12
C ARG A 47 2.84 -10.42 -14.01
N LYS A 48 3.97 -9.73 -13.78
CA LYS A 48 5.17 -9.81 -14.64
C LYS A 48 6.02 -11.06 -14.40
N SER A 49 6.17 -11.48 -13.15
CA SER A 49 7.15 -12.50 -12.78
C SER A 49 6.69 -13.47 -11.68
N GLU A 50 6.17 -12.96 -10.56
CA GLU A 50 5.86 -13.75 -9.37
C GLU A 50 4.79 -14.82 -9.64
N ILE A 51 3.90 -14.60 -10.62
CA ILE A 51 2.91 -15.61 -11.08
C ILE A 51 3.56 -16.93 -11.48
N SER A 52 4.83 -16.93 -11.86
CA SER A 52 5.58 -18.16 -12.19
C SER A 52 6.02 -18.94 -10.95
N ALA A 53 5.99 -18.34 -9.77
CA ALA A 53 6.41 -18.99 -8.53
C ALA A 53 5.51 -20.19 -8.18
N PRO A 54 6.10 -21.27 -7.59
CA PRO A 54 5.34 -22.49 -7.29
C PRO A 54 4.32 -22.32 -6.16
N TYR A 55 4.48 -21.30 -5.30
CA TYR A 55 3.55 -21.03 -4.21
C TYR A 55 2.29 -20.26 -4.66
N ILE A 56 2.27 -19.71 -5.88
CA ILE A 56 1.08 -19.04 -6.42
C ILE A 56 0.13 -20.09 -6.99
N GLN A 57 -1.09 -20.16 -6.44
CA GLN A 57 -2.16 -20.97 -7.02
C GLN A 57 -2.62 -20.36 -8.35
N LYS A 58 -2.76 -21.18 -9.38
CA LYS A 58 -3.19 -20.79 -10.72
C LYS A 58 -4.42 -21.58 -11.15
N PRO A 59 -5.43 -20.94 -11.77
CA PRO A 59 -5.55 -19.50 -12.05
C PRO A 59 -5.73 -18.67 -10.80
N ILE A 60 -5.26 -17.40 -10.79
CA ILE A 60 -5.43 -16.47 -9.68
C ILE A 60 -6.05 -15.14 -10.16
N ILE A 61 -6.93 -14.58 -9.37
CA ILE A 61 -7.40 -13.21 -9.50
C ILE A 61 -6.49 -12.34 -8.65
N PRO A 62 -5.77 -11.34 -9.21
CA PRO A 62 -4.89 -10.46 -8.45
C PRO A 62 -5.66 -9.47 -7.59
N GLY A 63 -4.93 -8.64 -6.84
CA GLY A 63 -5.46 -7.57 -5.98
C GLY A 63 -5.33 -7.90 -4.51
N ILE A 64 -4.70 -7.00 -3.75
CA ILE A 64 -4.35 -7.21 -2.34
C ILE A 64 -5.22 -6.39 -1.38
N GLU A 65 -6.16 -5.60 -1.89
CA GLU A 65 -7.09 -4.80 -1.09
C GLU A 65 -8.40 -4.57 -1.81
N CYS A 66 -9.46 -4.35 -1.05
CA CYS A 66 -10.73 -3.87 -1.58
C CYS A 66 -11.56 -3.17 -0.50
N VAL A 67 -12.57 -2.44 -0.99
CA VAL A 67 -13.66 -1.89 -0.19
C VAL A 67 -14.98 -2.30 -0.82
N GLY A 68 -15.97 -2.56 0.01
CA GLY A 68 -17.25 -3.03 -0.49
C GLY A 68 -18.28 -3.28 0.59
N GLU A 69 -19.24 -4.12 0.26
CA GLU A 69 -20.32 -4.53 1.14
C GLU A 69 -20.32 -6.05 1.29
N ILE A 70 -20.63 -6.53 2.48
CA ILE A 70 -20.85 -7.97 2.70
C ILE A 70 -22.04 -8.40 1.83
N ALA A 71 -21.79 -9.30 0.89
CA ALA A 71 -22.84 -9.94 0.08
C ALA A 71 -23.41 -11.18 0.77
N ASP A 72 -22.54 -11.96 1.43
CA ASP A 72 -22.91 -13.12 2.23
C ASP A 72 -21.95 -13.24 3.41
N ALA A 73 -22.49 -13.23 4.62
CA ALA A 73 -21.74 -13.25 5.88
C ALA A 73 -21.38 -14.68 6.36
N SER A 74 -21.93 -15.73 5.74
CA SER A 74 -21.78 -17.10 6.22
C SER A 74 -22.15 -17.23 7.72
N ASP A 75 -21.30 -17.91 8.48
CA ASP A 75 -21.40 -18.13 9.92
C ASP A 75 -20.64 -17.09 10.77
N THR A 76 -20.28 -15.94 10.17
CA THR A 76 -19.48 -14.90 10.84
C THR A 76 -20.36 -13.86 11.53
N ALA A 77 -19.74 -12.95 12.29
CA ALA A 77 -20.44 -11.84 12.97
C ALA A 77 -20.83 -10.67 12.04
N PHE A 78 -20.46 -10.73 10.76
CA PHE A 78 -20.84 -9.70 9.79
C PHE A 78 -22.32 -9.80 9.41
N THR A 79 -22.86 -8.71 8.84
CA THR A 79 -24.24 -8.67 8.32
C THR A 79 -24.22 -8.29 6.84
N ALA A 80 -25.16 -8.84 6.07
CA ALA A 80 -25.30 -8.48 4.66
C ALA A 80 -25.54 -6.96 4.50
N GLY A 81 -24.88 -6.35 3.51
CA GLY A 81 -24.91 -4.91 3.28
C GLY A 81 -23.94 -4.10 4.15
N GLN A 82 -23.27 -4.71 5.14
CA GLN A 82 -22.29 -4.00 5.98
C GLN A 82 -21.12 -3.50 5.15
N LYS A 83 -20.76 -2.21 5.32
CA LYS A 83 -19.60 -1.60 4.67
C LYS A 83 -18.31 -2.12 5.29
N VAL A 84 -17.40 -2.58 4.44
CA VAL A 84 -16.16 -3.21 4.87
C VAL A 84 -14.98 -2.78 4.02
N ILE A 85 -13.80 -2.89 4.61
CA ILE A 85 -12.49 -2.88 3.95
C ILE A 85 -11.81 -4.22 4.15
N ALA A 86 -10.96 -4.63 3.22
CA ALA A 86 -10.12 -5.82 3.36
C ALA A 86 -8.78 -5.59 2.67
N PHE A 87 -7.71 -6.13 3.24
CA PHE A 87 -6.37 -5.99 2.67
C PHE A 87 -5.43 -7.09 3.15
N MET A 88 -4.42 -7.39 2.31
CA MET A 88 -3.29 -8.27 2.60
C MET A 88 -3.68 -9.74 2.92
N GLY A 89 -2.93 -10.39 3.78
CA GLY A 89 -3.22 -11.72 4.32
C GLY A 89 -3.28 -12.87 3.30
N GLY A 90 -2.52 -12.78 2.20
CA GLY A 90 -2.53 -13.80 1.12
C GLY A 90 -3.48 -13.49 -0.03
N MET A 91 -4.27 -12.41 0.08
CA MET A 91 -5.20 -11.97 -0.96
C MET A 91 -4.48 -11.72 -2.29
N GLY A 92 -4.99 -12.30 -3.38
CA GLY A 92 -4.40 -12.24 -4.71
C GLY A 92 -3.14 -13.09 -4.90
N ARG A 93 -2.82 -14.00 -3.95
CA ARG A 93 -1.68 -14.93 -4.00
C ARG A 93 -2.04 -16.33 -3.51
N GLU A 94 -2.47 -16.46 -2.27
CA GLU A 94 -2.90 -17.73 -1.68
C GLU A 94 -4.35 -18.04 -2.01
N PHE A 95 -5.15 -17.00 -2.20
CA PHE A 95 -6.54 -17.06 -2.65
C PHE A 95 -6.85 -15.87 -3.54
N ASN A 96 -7.97 -15.95 -4.27
CA ASN A 96 -8.36 -14.91 -5.22
C ASN A 96 -8.50 -13.54 -4.58
N GLY A 97 -8.01 -12.51 -5.28
CA GLY A 97 -7.99 -11.13 -4.85
C GLY A 97 -9.15 -10.28 -5.37
N SER A 98 -8.91 -8.97 -5.41
CA SER A 98 -9.95 -7.96 -5.61
C SER A 98 -10.19 -7.50 -7.04
N TYR A 99 -9.42 -7.95 -8.02
CA TYR A 99 -9.67 -7.55 -9.41
C TYR A 99 -10.86 -8.30 -10.00
N ALA A 100 -11.99 -8.22 -9.31
CA ALA A 100 -13.25 -8.89 -9.61
C ALA A 100 -14.45 -8.12 -9.05
N GLU A 101 -15.66 -8.54 -9.40
CA GLU A 101 -16.90 -7.99 -8.81
C GLU A 101 -17.14 -8.49 -7.37
N TYR A 102 -16.62 -9.68 -7.03
CA TYR A 102 -16.74 -10.27 -5.70
C TYR A 102 -15.41 -10.90 -5.27
N ALA A 103 -15.11 -10.85 -3.99
CA ALA A 103 -14.03 -11.60 -3.35
C ALA A 103 -14.55 -12.43 -2.19
N LEU A 104 -14.11 -13.68 -2.12
CA LEU A 104 -14.33 -14.56 -0.97
C LEU A 104 -13.10 -14.44 -0.06
N LEU A 105 -13.28 -13.92 1.13
CA LEU A 105 -12.20 -13.51 2.03
C LEU A 105 -12.33 -14.15 3.41
N PRO A 106 -11.22 -14.54 4.06
CA PRO A 106 -11.24 -14.92 5.48
C PRO A 106 -11.82 -13.78 6.32
N ALA A 107 -12.75 -14.06 7.21
CA ALA A 107 -13.43 -13.05 8.01
C ALA A 107 -12.48 -12.18 8.84
N HIS A 108 -11.36 -12.74 9.31
CA HIS A 108 -10.35 -12.02 10.10
C HIS A 108 -9.47 -11.04 9.29
N HIS A 109 -9.57 -11.04 7.98
CA HIS A 109 -8.93 -10.06 7.08
C HIS A 109 -9.91 -8.97 6.62
N VAL A 110 -11.15 -9.00 7.11
CA VAL A 110 -12.21 -8.06 6.74
C VAL A 110 -12.58 -7.22 7.95
N PHE A 111 -12.65 -5.91 7.76
CA PHE A 111 -12.90 -4.95 8.84
C PHE A 111 -14.13 -4.11 8.51
N ALA A 112 -15.08 -4.06 9.44
CA ALA A 112 -16.23 -3.17 9.35
C ALA A 112 -15.79 -1.72 9.49
N VAL A 113 -16.35 -0.83 8.67
CA VAL A 113 -16.08 0.60 8.74
C VAL A 113 -17.38 1.40 8.74
N ASP A 114 -17.41 2.43 9.60
CA ASP A 114 -18.46 3.43 9.63
C ASP A 114 -17.89 4.75 9.09
N THR A 115 -18.24 5.09 7.85
CA THR A 115 -17.72 6.26 7.17
C THR A 115 -18.64 6.73 6.05
N ASN A 116 -18.66 8.06 5.83
CA ASN A 116 -19.35 8.69 4.71
C ASN A 116 -18.45 8.92 3.48
N LEU A 117 -17.21 8.41 3.49
CA LEU A 117 -16.35 8.48 2.32
C LEU A 117 -16.99 7.76 1.13
N SER A 118 -16.83 8.34 -0.05
CA SER A 118 -17.15 7.66 -1.31
C SER A 118 -16.26 6.43 -1.50
N TRP A 119 -16.71 5.46 -2.28
CA TRP A 119 -16.00 4.19 -2.45
C TRP A 119 -14.58 4.36 -3.03
N ASP A 120 -14.40 5.30 -3.94
CA ASP A 120 -13.11 5.64 -4.55
C ASP A 120 -12.13 6.22 -3.50
N ARG A 121 -12.63 7.13 -2.64
CA ARG A 121 -11.82 7.68 -1.54
C ARG A 121 -11.48 6.63 -0.49
N LEU A 122 -12.45 5.80 -0.12
CA LEU A 122 -12.23 4.74 0.85
C LEU A 122 -11.22 3.71 0.32
N ALA A 123 -11.25 3.38 -0.98
CA ALA A 123 -10.32 2.42 -1.58
C ALA A 123 -8.86 2.90 -1.64
N ALA A 124 -8.60 4.19 -1.46
CA ALA A 124 -7.24 4.72 -1.38
C ALA A 124 -6.58 4.54 0.01
N ILE A 125 -7.29 3.97 0.98
CA ILE A 125 -6.86 3.93 2.38
C ILE A 125 -6.24 2.58 2.78
N PRO A 126 -6.86 1.40 2.54
CA PRO A 126 -6.56 0.19 3.32
C PRO A 126 -5.09 -0.21 3.30
N GLU A 127 -4.55 -0.60 2.15
CA GLU A 127 -3.16 -1.06 2.07
C GLU A 127 -2.16 0.09 2.28
N THR A 128 -2.41 1.23 1.64
CA THR A 128 -1.49 2.38 1.67
C THR A 128 -1.27 2.90 3.10
N TYR A 129 -2.34 3.12 3.87
CA TYR A 129 -2.21 3.62 5.23
C TYR A 129 -1.80 2.54 6.22
N PHE A 130 -2.17 1.28 5.99
CA PHE A 130 -1.69 0.15 6.78
C PHE A 130 -0.17 0.01 6.67
N THR A 131 0.37 0.05 5.45
CA THR A 131 1.81 -0.02 5.20
C THR A 131 2.54 1.20 5.75
N ALA A 132 1.96 2.40 5.62
CA ALA A 132 2.52 3.61 6.24
C ALA A 132 2.53 3.49 7.77
N TRP A 133 1.44 3.04 8.38
CA TRP A 133 1.33 2.88 9.84
C TRP A 133 2.36 1.87 10.36
N GLY A 134 2.46 0.70 9.76
CA GLY A 134 3.45 -0.32 10.13
C GLY A 134 4.89 0.18 9.98
N SER A 135 5.19 0.89 8.90
CA SER A 135 6.52 1.49 8.69
C SER A 135 6.85 2.53 9.77
N LEU A 136 5.91 3.42 10.09
CA LEU A 136 6.14 4.52 11.02
C LEU A 136 6.15 4.07 12.49
N PHE A 137 5.22 3.21 12.89
CA PHE A 137 5.07 2.85 14.30
C PHE A 137 5.79 1.56 14.67
N GLU A 138 5.59 0.48 13.92
CA GLU A 138 6.20 -0.82 14.24
C GLU A 138 7.70 -0.86 13.89
N CYS A 139 8.10 -0.28 12.76
CA CYS A 139 9.50 -0.29 12.33
C CYS A 139 10.28 0.90 12.90
N LEU A 140 9.78 2.14 12.74
CA LEU A 140 10.50 3.34 13.15
C LEU A 140 10.26 3.73 14.62
N SER A 141 9.21 3.24 15.27
CA SER A 141 8.77 3.68 16.59
C SER A 141 8.65 5.22 16.66
N LEU A 142 7.98 5.79 15.65
CA LEU A 142 7.88 7.24 15.44
C LEU A 142 7.13 7.91 16.60
N THR A 143 7.67 9.03 17.08
CA THR A 143 7.08 9.89 18.12
C THR A 143 7.01 11.34 17.65
N SER A 144 6.23 12.17 18.33
CA SER A 144 6.11 13.60 18.02
C SER A 144 7.42 14.40 18.13
N ASN A 145 8.42 13.85 18.82
CA ASN A 145 9.73 14.49 18.97
C ASN A 145 10.69 14.20 17.80
N ASP A 146 10.29 13.33 16.89
CA ASP A 146 11.14 12.91 15.78
C ASP A 146 11.09 13.90 14.60
N HIS A 147 12.20 13.97 13.89
CA HIS A 147 12.28 14.58 12.57
C HIS A 147 12.31 13.46 11.53
N LEU A 148 11.19 13.28 10.83
CA LEU A 148 11.04 12.24 9.81
C LEU A 148 11.50 12.73 8.45
N LEU A 149 12.39 12.00 7.80
CA LEU A 149 12.66 12.10 6.37
C LEU A 149 11.80 11.08 5.60
N VAL A 150 10.97 11.54 4.67
CA VAL A 150 10.25 10.67 3.72
C VAL A 150 10.91 10.79 2.36
N ARG A 151 11.79 9.83 2.03
CA ARG A 151 12.51 9.84 0.76
C ARG A 151 11.70 9.17 -0.34
N GLY A 152 11.44 9.92 -1.44
CA GLY A 152 10.50 9.49 -2.48
C GLY A 152 9.03 9.77 -2.14
N GLY A 153 8.76 10.87 -1.45
CA GLY A 153 7.47 11.22 -0.84
C GLY A 153 6.30 11.41 -1.80
N THR A 154 6.52 11.53 -3.11
CA THR A 154 5.44 11.75 -4.11
C THR A 154 4.82 10.46 -4.66
N CYS A 155 4.73 9.43 -3.85
CA CYS A 155 3.93 8.22 -4.10
C CYS A 155 2.82 8.09 -3.05
N ALA A 156 1.86 7.18 -3.24
CA ALA A 156 0.74 7.00 -2.33
C ALA A 156 1.19 6.77 -0.88
N LEU A 157 2.14 5.86 -0.67
CA LEU A 157 2.71 5.56 0.64
C LEU A 157 3.42 6.77 1.25
N GLY A 158 4.13 7.57 0.43
CA GLY A 158 4.79 8.78 0.88
C GLY A 158 3.81 9.84 1.39
N TYR A 159 2.73 10.07 0.66
CA TYR A 159 1.67 10.99 1.10
C TYR A 159 1.01 10.52 2.40
N ALA A 160 0.67 9.24 2.51
CA ALA A 160 0.10 8.68 3.73
C ALA A 160 1.04 8.84 4.93
N ALA A 161 2.33 8.56 4.74
CA ALA A 161 3.34 8.71 5.79
C ALA A 161 3.49 10.16 6.25
N ILE A 162 3.52 11.14 5.32
CA ILE A 162 3.56 12.56 5.65
C ILE A 162 2.33 12.95 6.49
N GLN A 163 1.13 12.57 6.06
CA GLN A 163 -0.12 12.90 6.76
C GLN A 163 -0.17 12.31 8.17
N ILE A 164 0.18 11.03 8.33
CA ILE A 164 0.23 10.36 9.64
C ILE A 164 1.25 11.06 10.55
N ALA A 165 2.47 11.30 10.06
CA ALA A 165 3.52 11.94 10.85
C ALA A 165 3.14 13.37 11.27
N LYS A 166 2.49 14.14 10.40
CA LYS A 166 1.99 15.48 10.73
C LYS A 166 0.85 15.43 11.73
N ALA A 167 -0.06 14.48 11.63
CA ALA A 167 -1.12 14.28 12.62
C ALA A 167 -0.56 13.90 14.00
N LEU A 168 0.58 13.21 14.05
CA LEU A 168 1.31 12.91 15.29
C LEU A 168 2.07 14.12 15.84
N GLY A 169 2.30 15.18 15.04
CA GLY A 169 3.04 16.37 15.44
C GLY A 169 4.54 16.36 15.09
N CYS A 170 4.99 15.41 14.28
CA CYS A 170 6.39 15.34 13.86
C CYS A 170 6.80 16.52 12.97
N LYS A 171 8.09 16.82 12.97
CA LYS A 171 8.73 17.57 11.88
C LYS A 171 8.94 16.63 10.71
N VAL A 172 8.56 17.04 9.50
CA VAL A 172 8.63 16.21 8.29
C VAL A 172 9.39 16.91 7.18
N THR A 173 10.46 16.28 6.70
CA THR A 173 11.13 16.60 5.44
C THR A 173 10.77 15.53 4.42
N ALA A 174 10.30 15.92 3.24
CA ALA A 174 9.96 14.97 2.19
C ALA A 174 10.66 15.32 0.88
N THR A 175 10.94 14.31 0.05
CA THR A 175 11.70 14.51 -1.18
C THR A 175 10.96 14.03 -2.42
N THR A 176 11.29 14.61 -3.55
CA THR A 176 10.86 14.19 -4.88
C THR A 176 11.97 14.46 -5.90
N HIS A 177 12.10 13.61 -6.92
CA HIS A 177 13.02 13.83 -8.05
C HIS A 177 12.43 14.74 -9.13
N ARG A 178 11.22 15.29 -8.92
CA ARG A 178 10.53 16.18 -9.88
C ARG A 178 10.20 17.50 -9.22
N GLU A 179 10.82 18.57 -9.68
CA GLU A 179 10.59 19.92 -9.18
C GLU A 179 9.10 20.31 -9.21
N SER A 180 8.39 19.96 -10.30
CA SER A 180 6.96 20.21 -10.45
C SER A 180 6.06 19.52 -9.42
N LYS A 181 6.59 18.59 -8.63
CA LYS A 181 5.87 17.88 -7.57
C LYS A 181 6.23 18.34 -6.15
N MET A 182 7.15 19.28 -5.98
CA MET A 182 7.54 19.73 -4.64
C MET A 182 6.38 20.36 -3.88
N GLN A 183 5.56 21.17 -4.57
CA GLN A 183 4.37 21.77 -3.96
C GLN A 183 3.39 20.73 -3.41
N LEU A 184 3.24 19.58 -4.07
CA LEU A 184 2.36 18.51 -3.58
C LEU A 184 2.81 17.93 -2.22
N LEU A 185 4.11 17.96 -1.91
CA LEU A 185 4.62 17.50 -0.62
C LEU A 185 4.26 18.49 0.50
N THR A 186 4.40 19.78 0.26
CA THR A 186 4.02 20.82 1.24
C THR A 186 2.50 20.90 1.40
N ASP A 187 1.73 20.77 0.34
CA ASP A 187 0.27 20.72 0.39
C ASP A 187 -0.22 19.48 1.19
N CYS A 188 0.55 18.40 1.15
CA CYS A 188 0.30 17.19 1.92
C CYS A 188 0.65 17.34 3.41
N GLY A 189 1.41 18.37 3.77
CA GLY A 189 1.78 18.72 5.14
C GLY A 189 3.27 18.64 5.48
N ALA A 190 4.15 18.32 4.53
CA ALA A 190 5.60 18.34 4.81
C ALA A 190 6.07 19.76 5.17
N ASP A 191 6.86 19.89 6.24
CA ASP A 191 7.44 21.17 6.66
C ASP A 191 8.53 21.64 5.69
N THR A 192 9.21 20.69 5.06
CA THR A 192 10.25 20.96 4.06
C THR A 192 10.12 19.99 2.90
N ALA A 193 10.03 20.50 1.68
CA ALA A 193 10.11 19.72 0.45
C ALA A 193 11.46 19.97 -0.22
N LEU A 194 12.15 18.89 -0.64
CA LEU A 194 13.45 18.97 -1.29
C LEU A 194 13.43 18.26 -2.64
N LEU A 195 14.14 18.83 -3.59
CA LEU A 195 14.45 18.15 -4.84
C LEU A 195 15.55 17.12 -4.60
N ASP A 196 15.27 15.86 -4.86
CA ASP A 196 16.21 14.76 -4.70
C ASP A 196 17.05 14.56 -5.97
N ASN A 197 18.29 14.98 -5.92
CA ASN A 197 19.29 14.83 -6.97
C ASN A 197 20.31 13.73 -6.59
N ASP A 198 19.83 12.64 -5.98
CA ASP A 198 20.60 11.49 -5.48
C ASP A 198 21.52 11.80 -4.28
N SER A 199 21.63 13.04 -3.83
CA SER A 199 22.38 13.42 -2.62
C SER A 199 21.64 14.48 -1.80
N LEU A 200 21.34 14.12 -0.55
CA LEU A 200 20.74 15.02 0.45
C LEU A 200 21.76 15.40 1.55
N LYS A 201 22.95 14.81 1.52
CA LYS A 201 24.00 15.07 2.51
C LYS A 201 24.33 16.56 2.57
N GLY A 202 24.22 17.14 3.77
CA GLY A 202 24.43 18.58 4.01
C GLY A 202 23.23 19.47 3.67
N GLN A 203 22.17 18.93 3.06
CA GLN A 203 20.92 19.64 2.81
C GLN A 203 19.90 19.43 3.93
N VAL A 204 20.01 18.34 4.69
CA VAL A 204 19.13 17.97 5.80
C VAL A 204 19.95 17.83 7.08
N LEU A 205 19.37 18.25 8.20
CA LEU A 205 19.96 18.16 9.54
C LEU A 205 18.91 17.70 10.55
N GLY A 206 19.39 16.96 11.56
CA GLY A 206 18.54 16.52 12.67
C GLY A 206 17.56 15.42 12.31
N ILE A 207 17.83 14.60 11.28
CA ILE A 207 16.98 13.49 10.90
C ILE A 207 17.14 12.33 11.88
N THR A 208 16.11 12.03 12.64
CA THR A 208 16.11 10.91 13.61
C THR A 208 15.47 9.65 13.05
N LYS A 209 14.52 9.79 12.12
CA LYS A 209 13.81 8.69 11.48
C LYS A 209 13.76 8.92 9.97
N ALA A 210 13.89 7.85 9.19
CA ALA A 210 13.73 7.94 7.74
C ALA A 210 12.87 6.79 7.21
N LEU A 211 11.88 7.14 6.40
CA LEU A 211 11.13 6.22 5.56
C LEU A 211 11.72 6.28 4.15
N GLU A 212 12.41 5.22 3.76
CA GLU A 212 13.09 5.09 2.47
C GLU A 212 12.20 4.33 1.47
N LEU A 213 11.74 5.01 0.43
CA LEU A 213 10.84 4.44 -0.58
C LEU A 213 11.51 4.24 -1.94
N VAL A 214 12.70 4.79 -2.14
CA VAL A 214 13.46 4.66 -3.39
C VAL A 214 14.35 3.42 -3.37
N GLY A 215 14.97 3.13 -2.23
CA GLY A 215 15.74 1.91 -1.99
C GLY A 215 17.18 2.00 -2.46
N ILE A 216 17.63 1.03 -3.27
CA ILE A 216 19.04 0.80 -3.61
C ILE A 216 19.82 2.06 -4.06
N LYS A 217 19.16 2.97 -4.79
CA LYS A 217 19.84 4.16 -5.33
C LYS A 217 20.17 5.20 -4.26
N THR A 218 19.35 5.29 -3.23
CA THR A 218 19.40 6.41 -2.26
C THR A 218 19.69 6.00 -0.83
N LEU A 219 19.54 4.72 -0.48
CA LEU A 219 19.69 4.23 0.90
C LEU A 219 21.03 4.64 1.55
N LYS A 220 22.14 4.55 0.81
CA LYS A 220 23.46 4.93 1.35
C LYS A 220 23.52 6.41 1.69
N ASP A 221 22.96 7.28 0.85
CA ASP A 221 22.90 8.72 1.10
C ASP A 221 21.91 9.02 2.23
N THR A 222 20.74 8.35 2.27
CA THR A 222 19.79 8.44 3.39
C THR A 222 20.46 8.12 4.73
N LEU A 223 21.23 7.04 4.82
CA LEU A 223 21.98 6.68 6.02
C LEU A 223 23.00 7.77 6.42
N SER A 224 23.60 8.47 5.44
CA SER A 224 24.56 9.55 5.72
C SER A 224 23.89 10.85 6.24
N CYS A 225 22.59 10.97 6.11
CA CYS A 225 21.78 12.09 6.60
C CYS A 225 21.26 11.89 8.04
N MET A 226 21.40 10.68 8.59
CA MET A 226 20.85 10.33 9.89
C MET A 226 21.66 10.87 11.05
N GLU A 227 20.98 11.30 12.09
CA GLU A 227 21.60 11.52 13.40
C GLU A 227 22.07 10.20 14.02
N LYS A 228 23.05 10.29 14.93
CA LYS A 228 23.53 9.12 15.65
C LYS A 228 22.39 8.44 16.43
N GLY A 229 22.18 7.15 16.18
CA GLY A 229 21.10 6.37 16.77
C GLY A 229 19.78 6.48 16.00
N GLY A 230 19.75 7.19 14.87
CA GLY A 230 18.59 7.25 13.99
C GLY A 230 18.25 5.89 13.35
N ILE A 231 16.99 5.73 12.97
CA ILE A 231 16.46 4.47 12.39
C ILE A 231 15.95 4.75 10.97
N VAL A 232 16.27 3.84 10.03
CA VAL A 232 15.77 3.86 8.65
C VAL A 232 14.86 2.65 8.42
N CYS A 233 13.64 2.88 7.96
CA CYS A 233 12.75 1.85 7.44
C CYS A 233 12.78 1.87 5.91
N ASN A 234 13.31 0.82 5.30
CA ASN A 234 13.29 0.66 3.84
C ASN A 234 12.04 -0.13 3.45
N THR A 235 10.99 0.56 3.03
CA THR A 235 9.70 -0.04 2.65
C THR A 235 9.52 -0.12 1.14
N GLY A 236 10.16 0.77 0.37
CA GLY A 236 9.99 0.85 -1.08
C GLY A 236 11.27 0.57 -1.87
N ASN A 237 11.10 0.16 -3.12
CA ASN A 237 12.16 -0.08 -4.09
C ASN A 237 11.87 0.61 -5.43
N LEU A 238 11.39 1.87 -5.38
CA LEU A 238 11.05 2.65 -6.59
C LEU A 238 12.25 2.88 -7.50
N GLY A 239 13.47 2.86 -6.94
CA GLY A 239 14.73 3.01 -7.66
C GLY A 239 15.30 1.72 -8.24
N GLY A 240 14.65 0.57 -8.01
CA GLY A 240 15.08 -0.75 -8.43
C GLY A 240 15.25 -1.73 -7.28
N VAL A 241 15.58 -2.97 -7.60
CA VAL A 241 15.80 -4.05 -6.62
C VAL A 241 17.30 -4.24 -6.35
N TYR A 242 17.61 -4.74 -5.16
CA TYR A 242 18.97 -5.18 -4.83
C TYR A 242 19.29 -6.44 -5.65
N THR A 243 20.42 -6.46 -6.33
CA THR A 243 20.95 -7.60 -7.07
C THR A 243 22.08 -8.27 -6.27
#